data_281f547dd42ee1ca1c9fbe95ae5b3d67
#
_entry.id   281f547dd42ee1ca1c9fbe95ae5b3d67
#
_cell.length_a   1.000
_cell.length_b   1.000
_cell.length_c   1.000
_cell.angle_alpha   90.00
_cell.angle_beta   90.00
_cell.angle_gamma   90.00
#
_symmetry.space_group_name_H-M   'P 1'
#
loop_
_entity.id
_entity.type
_entity.pdbx_description
1 polymer ?
#
loop_
_entity_poly.entity_id
_entity_poly.type
_entity_poly.pdbx_seq_one_letter_code
_entity_poly.pdbx_strand_id
1 'polypeptide(L)'
;LESLNVIVCFDKYSRLNKSGNSVNKSSISVLFWESIFENVKPSVESIDTLKGRVTNLNRKDVASIVYTSGTTGRPKGVKLTHGNFLANVEDVMAVIPLSSREKVLSFLPLSHVFERTAGYYTVLAAGGQIYYAESIESVGDNIREVKPTVVVSVPRLYEKIQSKILNGLSGLKAPIFYW
;
A
#
# COMPACT_ATOMS: atom_id res chain seq x y z
N LEU A 1 3.59 19.54 -17.55
CA LEU A 1 2.19 19.03 -17.63
C LEU A 1 1.66 18.96 -19.07
N GLU A 2 2.45 19.34 -20.07
CA GLU A 2 2.05 19.33 -21.49
C GLU A 2 1.77 17.93 -22.07
N SER A 3 2.16 16.87 -21.36
CA SER A 3 1.96 15.48 -21.78
C SER A 3 0.84 14.73 -21.03
N LEU A 4 0.10 15.40 -20.13
CA LEU A 4 -0.97 14.76 -19.37
C LEU A 4 -2.27 14.84 -20.17
N ASN A 5 -2.76 13.71 -20.66
CA ASN A 5 -3.96 13.62 -21.48
C ASN A 5 -5.17 13.04 -20.75
N VAL A 6 -4.96 12.27 -19.69
CA VAL A 6 -6.03 11.58 -18.96
C VAL A 6 -5.78 11.64 -17.44
N ILE A 7 -6.82 11.91 -16.68
CA ILE A 7 -6.88 11.77 -15.24
C ILE A 7 -7.91 10.70 -14.91
N VAL A 8 -7.53 9.70 -14.14
CA VAL A 8 -8.43 8.67 -13.63
C VAL A 8 -8.78 8.99 -12.18
N CYS A 9 -10.05 9.16 -11.88
CA CYS A 9 -10.59 9.41 -10.53
C CYS A 9 -11.21 8.13 -9.97
N PHE A 10 -10.80 7.74 -8.76
CA PHE A 10 -11.35 6.57 -8.06
C PHE A 10 -12.64 6.90 -7.29
N ASP A 11 -12.91 8.18 -7.03
CA ASP A 11 -14.06 8.64 -6.27
C ASP A 11 -14.95 9.54 -7.11
N LYS A 12 -16.23 9.16 -7.25
CA LYS A 12 -17.26 9.96 -7.92
C LYS A 12 -17.57 11.28 -7.19
N TYR A 13 -17.27 11.36 -5.89
CA TYR A 13 -17.52 12.53 -5.06
C TYR A 13 -16.32 13.48 -4.96
N SER A 14 -15.26 13.23 -5.70
CA SER A 14 -14.13 14.14 -5.74
C SER A 14 -14.59 15.54 -6.15
N ARG A 15 -13.97 16.57 -5.57
CA ARG A 15 -14.33 17.99 -5.81
C ARG A 15 -14.32 18.41 -7.30
N LEU A 16 -13.76 17.58 -8.17
CA LEU A 16 -13.78 17.74 -9.62
C LEU A 16 -15.21 17.67 -10.22
N ASN A 17 -16.14 16.99 -9.53
CA ASN A 17 -17.54 16.91 -9.96
C ASN A 17 -18.40 18.12 -9.56
N LYS A 18 -17.96 18.96 -8.61
CA LYS A 18 -18.76 20.08 -8.11
C LYS A 18 -18.67 21.34 -8.95
N SER A 19 -17.67 21.45 -9.79
CA SER A 19 -17.59 22.51 -10.80
C SER A 19 -17.90 21.88 -12.15
N GLY A 20 -19.17 21.89 -12.54
CA GLY A 20 -19.65 21.56 -13.88
C GLY A 20 -19.09 22.47 -14.98
N ASN A 21 -17.98 23.11 -14.74
CA ASN A 21 -17.20 23.87 -15.70
C ASN A 21 -16.06 22.99 -16.21
N SER A 22 -16.23 22.52 -17.43
CA SER A 22 -15.15 22.07 -18.27
C SER A 22 -13.93 22.98 -18.04
N VAL A 23 -12.86 22.39 -17.53
CA VAL A 23 -11.53 23.02 -17.55
C VAL A 23 -11.09 23.05 -19.03
N ASN A 24 -11.67 23.97 -19.76
CA ASN A 24 -11.39 24.23 -21.15
C ASN A 24 -10.08 25.03 -21.25
N LYS A 25 -8.94 24.38 -21.05
CA LYS A 25 -7.64 24.90 -21.51
C LYS A 25 -6.57 23.83 -21.78
N SER A 26 -6.88 22.56 -21.61
CA SER A 26 -6.02 21.46 -22.04
C SER A 26 -6.91 20.27 -22.38
N SER A 27 -6.57 19.53 -23.39
CA SER A 27 -7.26 18.32 -23.87
C SER A 27 -7.15 17.14 -22.87
N ILE A 28 -7.36 17.43 -21.57
CA ILE A 28 -7.29 16.43 -20.50
C ILE A 28 -8.66 15.83 -20.32
N SER A 29 -8.78 14.53 -20.56
CA SER A 29 -9.97 13.75 -20.27
C SER A 29 -9.99 13.29 -18.81
N VAL A 30 -11.12 13.45 -18.11
CA VAL A 30 -11.33 12.92 -16.77
C VAL A 30 -12.20 11.68 -16.89
N LEU A 31 -11.69 10.53 -16.45
CA LEU A 31 -12.39 9.26 -16.43
C LEU A 31 -12.62 8.83 -14.98
N PHE A 32 -13.77 8.27 -14.70
CA PHE A 32 -14.02 7.61 -13.42
C PHE A 32 -13.62 6.13 -13.51
N TRP A 33 -13.05 5.60 -12.42
CA TRP A 33 -12.55 4.23 -12.36
C TRP A 33 -13.58 3.21 -12.82
N GLU A 34 -14.82 3.32 -12.33
CA GLU A 34 -15.89 2.40 -12.70
C GLU A 34 -16.22 2.44 -14.20
N SER A 35 -16.20 3.63 -14.81
CA SER A 35 -16.53 3.78 -16.24
C SER A 35 -15.50 3.13 -17.17
N ILE A 36 -14.28 2.90 -16.68
CA ILE A 36 -13.24 2.21 -17.46
C ILE A 36 -13.64 0.75 -17.67
N PHE A 37 -14.28 0.11 -16.68
CA PHE A 37 -14.65 -1.31 -16.74
C PHE A 37 -15.97 -1.56 -17.46
N GLU A 38 -16.86 -0.59 -17.54
CA GLU A 38 -18.16 -0.73 -18.19
C GLU A 38 -18.04 -1.07 -19.70
N ASN A 39 -16.96 -0.64 -20.33
CA ASN A 39 -16.73 -0.77 -21.77
C ASN A 39 -15.62 -1.74 -22.16
N VAL A 40 -14.94 -2.36 -21.19
CA VAL A 40 -13.83 -3.29 -21.47
C VAL A 40 -14.27 -4.72 -21.24
N LYS A 41 -14.49 -5.48 -22.32
CA LYS A 41 -14.62 -6.94 -22.25
C LYS A 41 -13.22 -7.54 -22.41
N PRO A 42 -12.71 -8.30 -21.41
CA PRO A 42 -11.42 -8.97 -21.57
C PRO A 42 -11.54 -9.96 -22.76
N SER A 43 -10.64 -9.82 -23.73
CA SER A 43 -10.52 -10.78 -24.81
C SER A 43 -9.59 -11.92 -24.40
N VAL A 44 -9.78 -13.11 -24.98
CA VAL A 44 -8.87 -14.26 -24.77
C VAL A 44 -7.44 -13.88 -25.17
N GLU A 45 -7.29 -13.13 -26.27
CA GLU A 45 -6.02 -12.60 -26.75
C GLU A 45 -5.32 -11.69 -25.72
N SER A 46 -6.10 -10.88 -24.98
CA SER A 46 -5.55 -10.04 -23.88
C SER A 46 -5.00 -10.89 -22.73
N ILE A 47 -5.67 -11.99 -22.39
CA ILE A 47 -5.24 -12.91 -21.33
C ILE A 47 -3.95 -13.63 -21.72
N ASP A 48 -3.86 -14.14 -22.96
CA ASP A 48 -2.67 -14.84 -23.43
C ASP A 48 -1.48 -13.90 -23.57
N THR A 49 -1.71 -12.66 -24.00
CA THR A 49 -0.67 -11.61 -24.01
C THR A 49 -0.15 -11.32 -22.60
N LEU A 50 -1.04 -11.23 -21.61
CA LEU A 50 -0.65 -11.04 -20.20
C LEU A 50 0.15 -12.24 -19.66
N LYS A 51 -0.27 -13.46 -19.93
CA LYS A 51 0.48 -14.67 -19.56
C LYS A 51 1.87 -14.67 -20.19
N GLY A 52 1.96 -14.35 -21.50
CA GLY A 52 3.23 -14.24 -22.20
C GLY A 52 4.16 -13.17 -21.57
N ARG A 53 3.63 -12.03 -21.14
CA ARG A 53 4.42 -11.02 -20.42
C ARG A 53 4.93 -11.52 -19.07
N VAL A 54 4.07 -12.19 -18.29
CA VAL A 54 4.45 -12.76 -16.99
C VAL A 54 5.56 -13.79 -17.12
N THR A 55 5.48 -14.68 -18.11
CA THR A 55 6.50 -15.73 -18.34
C THR A 55 7.85 -15.17 -18.78
N ASN A 56 7.88 -13.98 -19.38
CA ASN A 56 9.08 -13.32 -19.86
C ASN A 56 9.73 -12.37 -18.82
N LEU A 57 9.09 -12.18 -17.64
CA LEU A 57 9.67 -11.36 -16.58
C LEU A 57 10.94 -11.99 -16.01
N ASN A 58 11.96 -11.15 -15.84
CA ASN A 58 13.23 -11.55 -15.26
C ASN A 58 13.46 -10.85 -13.90
N ARG A 59 14.20 -11.51 -12.99
CA ARG A 59 14.57 -10.91 -11.69
C ARG A 59 15.31 -9.57 -11.84
N LYS A 60 15.97 -9.31 -12.98
CA LYS A 60 16.70 -8.06 -13.27
C LYS A 60 15.81 -6.95 -13.80
N ASP A 61 14.59 -7.25 -14.21
CA ASP A 61 13.67 -6.23 -14.72
C ASP A 61 13.23 -5.30 -13.60
N VAL A 62 13.07 -4.01 -13.94
CA VAL A 62 12.63 -2.98 -12.99
C VAL A 62 11.17 -3.20 -12.66
N ALA A 63 10.88 -3.51 -11.40
CA ALA A 63 9.53 -3.72 -10.90
C ALA A 63 8.88 -2.41 -10.38
N SER A 64 9.69 -1.49 -9.85
CA SER A 64 9.18 -0.26 -9.24
C SER A 64 10.23 0.84 -9.21
N ILE A 65 9.77 2.09 -9.20
CA ILE A 65 10.60 3.26 -8.91
C ILE A 65 10.04 3.90 -7.64
N VAL A 66 10.85 3.91 -6.59
CA VAL A 66 10.49 4.51 -5.30
C VAL A 66 11.20 5.85 -5.14
N TYR A 67 10.43 6.91 -4.96
CA TYR A 67 10.99 8.23 -4.75
C TYR A 67 11.34 8.45 -3.27
N THR A 68 12.56 8.91 -3.03
CA THR A 68 13.03 9.30 -1.70
C THR A 68 13.33 10.80 -1.67
N SER A 69 13.16 11.43 -0.50
CA SER A 69 13.61 12.81 -0.28
C SER A 69 15.14 12.83 -0.32
N GLY A 70 15.71 13.23 -1.46
CA GLY A 70 17.17 13.36 -1.60
C GLY A 70 17.75 14.39 -0.64
N THR A 71 18.96 14.16 -0.15
CA THR A 71 19.72 15.10 0.70
C THR A 71 19.92 16.49 0.03
N THR A 72 19.77 16.57 -1.28
CA THR A 72 19.88 17.81 -2.10
C THR A 72 18.54 18.51 -2.33
N GLY A 73 17.45 18.10 -1.63
CA GLY A 73 16.13 18.71 -1.76
C GLY A 73 15.31 18.26 -3.00
N ARG A 74 15.92 17.60 -3.98
CA ARG A 74 15.20 17.03 -5.12
C ARG A 74 14.92 15.55 -4.90
N PRO A 75 13.67 15.07 -5.08
CA PRO A 75 13.36 13.65 -4.97
C PRO A 75 14.18 12.82 -5.95
N LYS A 76 14.72 11.69 -5.48
CA LYS A 76 15.46 10.73 -6.29
C LYS A 76 14.64 9.47 -6.48
N GLY A 77 14.46 9.05 -7.74
CA GLY A 77 13.78 7.80 -8.09
C GLY A 77 14.74 6.62 -8.01
N VAL A 78 14.57 5.77 -7.01
CA VAL A 78 15.35 4.54 -6.84
C VAL A 78 14.66 3.43 -7.61
N LYS A 79 15.37 2.85 -8.59
CA LYS A 79 14.90 1.68 -9.36
C LYS A 79 15.07 0.43 -8.52
N LEU A 80 13.98 -0.31 -8.33
CA LEU A 80 13.97 -1.61 -7.67
C LEU A 80 13.54 -2.68 -8.66
N THR A 81 14.32 -3.75 -8.75
CA THR A 81 14.03 -4.88 -9.62
C THR A 81 13.11 -5.89 -8.93
N HIS A 82 12.52 -6.80 -9.71
CA HIS A 82 11.81 -7.96 -9.15
C HIS A 82 12.71 -8.76 -8.20
N GLY A 83 14.00 -8.93 -8.55
CA GLY A 83 14.97 -9.61 -7.72
C GLY A 83 15.20 -8.93 -6.37
N ASN A 84 15.20 -7.60 -6.30
CA ASN A 84 15.36 -6.89 -5.02
C ASN A 84 14.20 -7.20 -4.06
N PHE A 85 12.96 -7.17 -4.56
CA PHE A 85 11.80 -7.52 -3.73
C PHE A 85 11.82 -8.99 -3.32
N LEU A 86 12.05 -9.89 -4.28
CA LEU A 86 12.06 -11.33 -4.02
C LEU A 86 13.10 -11.75 -2.99
N ALA A 87 14.34 -11.22 -3.07
CA ALA A 87 15.38 -11.51 -2.10
C ALA A 87 14.96 -11.12 -0.67
N ASN A 88 14.40 -9.91 -0.50
CA ASN A 88 13.91 -9.48 0.82
C ASN A 88 12.73 -10.33 1.32
N VAL A 89 11.82 -10.74 0.43
CA VAL A 89 10.71 -11.63 0.80
C VAL A 89 11.23 -13.00 1.22
N GLU A 90 12.18 -13.57 0.47
CA GLU A 90 12.84 -14.84 0.77
C GLU A 90 13.53 -14.78 2.15
N ASP A 91 14.27 -13.69 2.43
CA ASP A 91 14.95 -13.48 3.72
C ASP A 91 13.98 -13.36 4.89
N VAL A 92 12.89 -12.59 4.73
CA VAL A 92 11.86 -12.45 5.77
C VAL A 92 11.19 -13.78 6.05
N MET A 93 10.80 -14.53 5.02
CA MET A 93 10.15 -15.83 5.19
C MET A 93 11.08 -16.90 5.79
N ALA A 94 12.39 -16.77 5.59
CA ALA A 94 13.37 -17.67 6.22
C ALA A 94 13.46 -17.45 7.74
N VAL A 95 13.20 -16.23 8.22
CA VAL A 95 13.30 -15.86 9.65
C VAL A 95 11.95 -15.93 10.34
N ILE A 96 10.88 -15.48 9.67
CA ILE A 96 9.53 -15.40 10.20
C ILE A 96 8.66 -16.45 9.48
N PRO A 97 8.24 -17.52 10.15
CA PRO A 97 7.47 -18.60 9.53
C PRO A 97 6.01 -18.16 9.28
N LEU A 98 5.79 -17.34 8.27
CA LEU A 98 4.46 -16.92 7.85
C LEU A 98 3.77 -18.02 7.05
N SER A 99 2.44 -18.09 7.14
CA SER A 99 1.60 -19.07 6.46
C SER A 99 0.35 -18.42 5.86
N SER A 100 -0.44 -19.19 5.10
CA SER A 100 -1.73 -18.75 4.57
C SER A 100 -2.80 -18.44 5.63
N ARG A 101 -2.52 -18.74 6.90
CA ARG A 101 -3.42 -18.44 8.03
C ARG A 101 -3.25 -17.03 8.55
N GLU A 102 -2.17 -16.36 8.17
CA GLU A 102 -1.88 -15.02 8.68
C GLU A 102 -2.88 -13.98 8.18
N LYS A 103 -3.30 -13.13 9.11
CA LYS A 103 -4.08 -11.93 8.86
C LYS A 103 -3.21 -10.73 9.17
N VAL A 104 -3.00 -9.88 8.20
CA VAL A 104 -2.18 -8.68 8.34
C VAL A 104 -3.06 -7.45 8.19
N LEU A 105 -2.93 -6.49 9.12
CA LEU A 105 -3.54 -5.17 8.99
C LEU A 105 -2.49 -4.20 8.43
N SER A 106 -2.71 -3.77 7.20
CA SER A 106 -1.86 -2.78 6.51
C SER A 106 -2.41 -1.38 6.73
N PHE A 107 -1.57 -0.48 7.24
CA PHE A 107 -1.92 0.93 7.49
C PHE A 107 -0.77 1.90 7.18
N LEU A 108 0.42 1.38 6.92
CA LEU A 108 1.53 2.20 6.44
C LEU A 108 1.38 2.45 4.93
N PRO A 109 1.96 3.55 4.40
CA PRO A 109 1.85 3.85 2.99
C PRO A 109 2.51 2.78 2.11
N LEU A 110 1.77 2.16 1.19
CA LEU A 110 2.30 1.21 0.20
C LEU A 110 3.28 1.84 -0.80
N SER A 111 3.34 3.17 -0.87
CA SER A 111 4.38 3.90 -1.60
C SER A 111 5.75 3.78 -0.94
N HIS A 112 5.79 3.47 0.36
CA HIS A 112 7.03 3.22 1.08
C HIS A 112 7.48 1.77 0.91
N VAL A 113 8.77 1.54 0.61
CA VAL A 113 9.32 0.22 0.28
C VAL A 113 9.15 -0.78 1.43
N PHE A 114 9.22 -0.34 2.68
CA PHE A 114 9.09 -1.21 3.85
C PHE A 114 7.70 -1.87 3.90
N GLU A 115 6.62 -1.10 3.85
CA GLU A 115 5.26 -1.65 3.86
C GLU A 115 5.00 -2.49 2.61
N ARG A 116 5.44 -2.01 1.45
CA ARG A 116 5.29 -2.73 0.19
C ARG A 116 5.97 -4.10 0.23
N THR A 117 7.13 -4.22 0.87
CA THR A 117 7.86 -5.50 0.95
C THR A 117 7.32 -6.36 2.08
N ALA A 118 7.35 -5.86 3.32
CA ALA A 118 7.01 -6.64 4.51
C ALA A 118 5.49 -6.84 4.69
N GLY A 119 4.69 -5.77 4.51
CA GLY A 119 3.24 -5.81 4.72
C GLY A 119 2.45 -6.33 3.52
N TYR A 120 3.02 -6.27 2.32
CA TYR A 120 2.30 -6.64 1.11
C TYR A 120 2.91 -7.86 0.41
N TYR A 121 4.12 -7.75 -0.18
CA TYR A 121 4.67 -8.85 -0.97
C TYR A 121 4.98 -10.09 -0.16
N THR A 122 5.48 -9.96 1.07
CA THR A 122 5.75 -11.11 1.94
C THR A 122 4.46 -11.83 2.32
N VAL A 123 3.40 -11.09 2.62
CA VAL A 123 2.09 -11.67 2.96
C VAL A 123 1.48 -12.39 1.77
N LEU A 124 1.56 -11.81 0.56
CA LEU A 124 1.12 -12.48 -0.67
C LEU A 124 1.91 -13.76 -0.93
N ALA A 125 3.23 -13.74 -0.74
CA ALA A 125 4.08 -14.92 -0.92
C ALA A 125 3.74 -16.04 0.07
N ALA A 126 3.34 -15.69 1.29
CA ALA A 126 2.86 -16.63 2.30
C ALA A 126 1.43 -17.14 2.03
N GLY A 127 0.69 -16.52 1.09
CA GLY A 127 -0.74 -16.82 0.85
C GLY A 127 -1.66 -16.26 1.94
N GLY A 128 -1.19 -15.32 2.76
CA GLY A 128 -1.94 -14.71 3.85
C GLY A 128 -3.00 -13.71 3.39
N GLN A 129 -3.76 -13.20 4.33
CA GLN A 129 -4.84 -12.23 4.11
C GLN A 129 -4.35 -10.82 4.49
N ILE A 130 -4.63 -9.83 3.64
CA ILE A 130 -4.30 -8.44 3.89
C ILE A 130 -5.60 -7.65 4.06
N TYR A 131 -5.71 -6.96 5.19
CA TYR A 131 -6.77 -6.01 5.50
C TYR A 131 -6.17 -4.61 5.52
N TYR A 132 -6.84 -3.66 4.92
CA TYR A 132 -6.38 -2.27 4.87
C TYR A 132 -7.14 -1.44 5.90
N ALA A 133 -6.40 -0.72 6.74
CA ALA A 133 -7.03 0.21 7.67
C ALA A 133 -7.65 1.39 6.93
N GLU A 134 -8.79 1.87 7.41
CA GLU A 134 -9.51 3.01 6.83
C GLU A 134 -8.71 4.32 6.98
N SER A 135 -8.05 4.48 8.12
CA SER A 135 -7.18 5.63 8.45
C SER A 135 -6.20 5.24 9.56
N ILE A 136 -5.20 6.10 9.81
CA ILE A 136 -4.26 5.91 10.94
C ILE A 136 -4.98 6.04 12.28
N GLU A 137 -6.02 6.87 12.35
CA GLU A 137 -6.82 7.09 13.56
C GLU A 137 -7.65 5.86 13.91
N SER A 138 -8.17 5.16 12.90
CA SER A 138 -9.02 3.96 13.05
C SER A 138 -8.25 2.66 13.25
N VAL A 139 -6.90 2.68 13.16
CA VAL A 139 -6.07 1.47 13.30
C VAL A 139 -6.41 0.67 14.56
N GLY A 140 -6.65 1.36 15.70
CA GLY A 140 -6.99 0.68 16.96
C GLY A 140 -8.31 -0.09 16.90
N ASP A 141 -9.31 0.45 16.24
CA ASP A 141 -10.62 -0.18 16.07
C ASP A 141 -10.55 -1.29 15.01
N ASN A 142 -9.84 -1.04 13.91
CA ASN A 142 -9.60 -2.05 12.89
C ASN A 142 -8.80 -3.26 13.42
N ILE A 143 -7.85 -3.07 14.37
CA ILE A 143 -7.17 -4.18 15.05
C ILE A 143 -8.16 -5.04 15.84
N ARG A 144 -9.12 -4.41 16.55
CA ARG A 144 -10.14 -5.15 17.34
C ARG A 144 -11.08 -5.95 16.44
N GLU A 145 -11.44 -5.40 15.29
CA GLU A 145 -12.33 -6.02 14.31
C GLU A 145 -11.64 -7.17 13.56
N VAL A 146 -10.49 -6.91 12.94
CA VAL A 146 -9.75 -7.86 12.10
C VAL A 146 -9.07 -8.95 12.94
N LYS A 147 -8.61 -8.59 14.15
CA LYS A 147 -7.78 -9.44 15.02
C LYS A 147 -6.58 -9.99 14.23
N PRO A 148 -5.71 -9.11 13.70
CA PRO A 148 -4.58 -9.54 12.90
C PRO A 148 -3.61 -10.41 13.70
N THR A 149 -3.01 -11.39 13.05
CA THR A 149 -1.96 -12.23 13.64
C THR A 149 -0.59 -11.59 13.51
N VAL A 150 -0.42 -10.72 12.50
CA VAL A 150 0.80 -9.97 12.25
C VAL A 150 0.46 -8.51 11.95
N VAL A 151 1.25 -7.60 12.49
CA VAL A 151 1.16 -6.17 12.23
C VAL A 151 2.55 -5.65 11.90
N VAL A 152 2.72 -5.14 10.67
CA VAL A 152 3.94 -4.44 10.28
C VAL A 152 3.83 -2.99 10.74
N SER A 153 4.81 -2.53 11.52
CA SER A 153 4.73 -1.23 12.15
C SER A 153 6.09 -0.55 12.29
N VAL A 154 6.06 0.71 12.67
CA VAL A 154 7.23 1.54 12.96
C VAL A 154 7.24 1.99 14.42
N PRO A 155 8.40 2.29 15.03
CA PRO A 155 8.52 2.64 16.45
C PRO A 155 7.54 3.74 16.90
N ARG A 156 7.35 4.77 16.09
CA ARG A 156 6.44 5.89 16.37
C ARG A 156 4.99 5.47 16.66
N LEU A 157 4.51 4.39 16.04
CA LEU A 157 3.15 3.93 16.31
C LEU A 157 3.07 3.30 17.70
N TYR A 158 4.06 2.50 18.08
CA TYR A 158 4.11 1.89 19.42
C TYR A 158 4.17 2.97 20.51
N GLU A 159 4.99 4.02 20.34
CA GLU A 159 5.04 5.16 21.24
C GLU A 159 3.68 5.86 21.37
N LYS A 160 2.97 6.05 20.26
CA LYS A 160 1.63 6.66 20.25
C LYS A 160 0.59 5.78 20.94
N ILE A 161 0.64 4.46 20.73
CA ILE A 161 -0.24 3.50 21.40
C ILE A 161 0.06 3.49 22.89
N GLN A 162 1.32 3.39 23.28
CA GLN A 162 1.75 3.44 24.67
C GLN A 162 1.27 4.72 25.36
N SER A 163 1.47 5.88 24.72
CA SER A 163 1.02 7.17 25.26
C SER A 163 -0.50 7.21 25.47
N LYS A 164 -1.29 6.67 24.52
CA LYS A 164 -2.75 6.57 24.66
C LYS A 164 -3.16 5.67 25.83
N ILE A 165 -2.50 4.52 25.98
CA ILE A 165 -2.77 3.59 27.10
C ILE A 165 -2.44 4.26 28.43
N LEU A 166 -1.26 4.87 28.57
CA LEU A 166 -0.83 5.55 29.78
C LEU A 166 -1.74 6.73 30.15
N ASN A 167 -2.15 7.55 29.17
CA ASN A 167 -3.08 8.64 29.38
C ASN A 167 -4.50 8.16 29.76
N GLY A 168 -4.94 7.03 29.23
CA GLY A 168 -6.21 6.40 29.62
C GLY A 168 -6.18 5.80 31.03
N LEU A 169 -4.99 5.48 31.52
CA LEU A 169 -4.78 4.92 32.87
C LEU A 169 -4.46 5.99 33.93
N SER A 170 -4.37 7.26 33.55
CA SER A 170 -4.00 8.36 34.47
C SER A 170 -4.98 8.60 35.64
N GLY A 171 -6.11 7.87 35.70
CA GLY A 171 -7.01 7.79 36.87
C GLY A 171 -6.83 6.55 37.74
N LEU A 172 -6.06 5.56 37.31
CA LEU A 172 -5.78 4.33 38.05
C LEU A 172 -4.28 4.34 38.36
N LYS A 173 -3.93 4.32 39.68
CA LYS A 173 -2.55 4.38 40.23
C LYS A 173 -1.58 3.57 39.36
N ALA A 174 -0.63 4.28 38.77
CA ALA A 174 0.32 3.85 37.74
C ALA A 174 1.61 3.08 38.19
N PRO A 175 1.65 2.18 39.20
CA PRO A 175 2.87 1.43 39.50
C PRO A 175 2.97 0.06 38.82
N ILE A 176 2.03 -0.35 37.97
CA ILE A 176 1.98 -1.77 37.48
C ILE A 176 2.67 -1.99 36.12
N PHE A 177 3.12 -0.93 35.44
CA PHE A 177 3.62 -1.05 34.06
C PHE A 177 5.09 -0.66 33.84
N TYR A 178 5.93 -0.71 34.85
CA TYR A 178 7.39 -0.64 34.70
C TYR A 178 7.98 -2.05 34.87
N TRP A 179 7.90 -2.83 33.82
CA TRP A 179 8.77 -3.99 33.58
C TRP A 179 9.14 -4.03 32.12
#